data_8910d8bc9ef92545ecca97d6c3479ff3
#
_entry.id   8910d8bc9ef92545ecca97d6c3479ff3
#
_cell.length_a   1.000
_cell.length_b   1.000
_cell.length_c   1.000
_cell.angle_alpha   90.00
_cell.angle_beta   90.00
_cell.angle_gamma   90.00
#
_symmetry.space_group_name_H-M   'P 1'
#
loop_
_entity.id
_entity.type
_entity.pdbx_description
1 polymer ?
#
loop_
_entity_poly.entity_id
_entity_poly.type
_entity_poly.pdbx_seq_one_letter_code
_entity_poly.pdbx_strand_id
1 'polypeptide(L)'
;GFPDHLMSQTNAWAQIGNGVLAVVAGIICQVMKDTYGPIGPFKLAIATTATILALVLFTWDENYGGQSATSSLCSNFAAAWTCVIGSPTIMCLGLTQALFEGAMYTFVFNYVPALYSVGITSTGLVFSCLMVCVTIGGLLFEMFVGETAPRALSTDASTFALATFTAGTLAFLIASLWSTNFYMILIGFCVFETCVGAAFASMATLRGQLLPQELQGTIMNIFRVPLNMLVVIGTKLDSWYEADFIFGTCAIWLLLAVACQTFLVKHVHQEKPKHQ
;
A
#
# COMPACT_ATOMS: atom_id res chain seq x y z
N GLY A 1 -21.70 -6.94 20.35
CA GLY A 1 -20.71 -6.69 19.32
C GLY A 1 -21.31 -5.80 18.24
N PHE A 2 -20.49 -5.09 17.54
CA PHE A 2 -20.94 -4.25 16.42
C PHE A 2 -21.39 -5.17 15.27
N PRO A 3 -22.55 -4.96 14.64
CA PRO A 3 -23.04 -5.84 13.57
C PRO A 3 -22.12 -5.85 12.36
N ASP A 4 -21.85 -7.03 11.78
CA ASP A 4 -20.86 -7.20 10.70
C ASP A 4 -21.18 -6.37 9.45
N HIS A 5 -22.47 -6.21 9.09
CA HIS A 5 -22.88 -5.38 7.95
C HIS A 5 -22.61 -3.88 8.18
N LEU A 6 -22.71 -3.39 9.42
CA LEU A 6 -22.33 -2.01 9.75
C LEU A 6 -20.82 -1.81 9.79
N MET A 7 -20.05 -2.86 10.14
CA MET A 7 -18.59 -2.80 10.13
C MET A 7 -18.07 -2.62 8.69
N SER A 8 -18.59 -3.38 7.74
CA SER A 8 -18.22 -3.24 6.31
C SER A 8 -18.54 -1.83 5.80
N GLN A 9 -19.75 -1.34 6.09
CA GLN A 9 -20.18 0.00 5.69
C GLN A 9 -19.34 1.12 6.34
N THR A 10 -19.02 0.98 7.63
CA THR A 10 -18.15 1.93 8.33
C THR A 10 -16.75 1.98 7.75
N ASN A 11 -16.18 0.81 7.43
CA ASN A 11 -14.88 0.73 6.79
C ASN A 11 -14.88 1.38 5.40
N ALA A 12 -15.94 1.18 4.61
CA ALA A 12 -16.08 1.81 3.30
C ALA A 12 -16.14 3.35 3.42
N TRP A 13 -16.95 3.89 4.35
CA TRP A 13 -17.01 5.33 4.61
C TRP A 13 -15.67 5.89 5.11
N ALA A 14 -14.96 5.15 5.96
CA ALA A 14 -13.65 5.53 6.45
C ALA A 14 -12.62 5.62 5.30
N GLN A 15 -12.64 4.68 4.36
CA GLN A 15 -11.75 4.69 3.19
C GLN A 15 -12.07 5.87 2.25
N ILE A 16 -13.34 6.12 1.96
CA ILE A 16 -13.77 7.28 1.14
C ILE A 16 -13.33 8.59 1.82
N GLY A 17 -13.60 8.71 3.13
CA GLY A 17 -13.20 9.88 3.92
C GLY A 17 -11.68 10.09 3.91
N ASN A 18 -10.90 9.04 4.06
CA ASN A 18 -9.44 9.10 3.98
C ASN A 18 -8.97 9.58 2.61
N GLY A 19 -9.56 9.09 1.51
CA GLY A 19 -9.23 9.52 0.15
C GLY A 19 -9.52 11.01 -0.07
N VAL A 20 -10.72 11.47 0.32
CA VAL A 20 -11.10 12.89 0.21
C VAL A 20 -10.17 13.78 1.04
N LEU A 21 -9.90 13.40 2.29
CA LEU A 21 -9.01 14.17 3.17
C LEU A 21 -7.58 14.21 2.63
N ALA A 22 -7.07 13.14 2.02
CA ALA A 22 -5.75 13.12 1.40
C ALA A 22 -5.63 14.12 0.24
N VAL A 23 -6.65 14.20 -0.62
CA VAL A 23 -6.72 15.18 -1.71
C VAL A 23 -6.72 16.61 -1.15
N VAL A 24 -7.59 16.89 -0.17
CA VAL A 24 -7.68 18.20 0.48
C VAL A 24 -6.37 18.56 1.17
N ALA A 25 -5.75 17.60 1.87
CA ALA A 25 -4.46 17.81 2.53
C ALA A 25 -3.36 18.21 1.54
N GLY A 26 -3.31 17.61 0.35
CA GLY A 26 -2.34 17.99 -0.69
C GLY A 26 -2.51 19.44 -1.15
N ILE A 27 -3.75 19.90 -1.33
CA ILE A 27 -4.05 21.30 -1.69
C ILE A 27 -3.63 22.24 -0.56
N ILE A 28 -4.01 21.93 0.68
CA ILE A 28 -3.64 22.73 1.86
C ILE A 28 -2.11 22.79 2.01
N CYS A 29 -1.42 21.66 1.86
CA CYS A 29 0.03 21.60 1.93
C CYS A 29 0.70 22.47 0.85
N GLN A 30 0.14 22.54 -0.36
CA GLN A 30 0.65 23.43 -1.40
C GLN A 30 0.51 24.91 -0.97
N VAL A 31 -0.67 25.31 -0.49
CA VAL A 31 -0.91 26.67 0.00
C VAL A 31 0.02 27.03 1.17
N MET A 32 0.21 26.11 2.11
CA MET A 32 1.11 26.30 3.26
C MET A 32 2.58 26.44 2.81
N LYS A 33 3.00 25.65 1.81
CA LYS A 33 4.33 25.74 1.22
C LYS A 33 4.53 27.10 0.54
N ASP A 34 3.56 27.54 -0.24
CA ASP A 34 3.66 28.81 -0.99
C ASP A 34 3.64 30.03 -0.06
N THR A 35 2.91 29.96 1.09
CA THR A 35 2.77 31.07 2.04
C THR A 35 3.88 31.11 3.08
N TYR A 36 4.27 29.95 3.63
CA TYR A 36 5.20 29.85 4.78
C TYR A 36 6.51 29.12 4.44
N GLY A 37 6.74 28.83 3.14
CA GLY A 37 7.91 28.09 2.66
C GLY A 37 7.84 26.60 2.96
N PRO A 38 8.94 25.85 2.67
CA PRO A 38 8.96 24.37 2.76
C PRO A 38 8.62 23.79 4.14
N ILE A 39 8.80 24.58 5.22
CA ILE A 39 8.49 24.16 6.60
C ILE A 39 6.99 24.35 6.93
N GLY A 40 6.24 25.10 6.12
CA GLY A 40 4.83 25.40 6.36
C GLY A 40 3.96 24.15 6.60
N PRO A 41 3.98 23.13 5.72
CA PRO A 41 3.21 21.89 5.90
C PRO A 41 3.54 21.15 7.21
N PHE A 42 4.80 21.14 7.63
CA PHE A 42 5.22 20.49 8.88
C PHE A 42 4.68 21.21 10.12
N LYS A 43 4.61 22.56 10.11
CA LYS A 43 3.99 23.32 11.20
C LYS A 43 2.51 22.98 11.34
N LEU A 44 1.80 22.86 10.22
CA LEU A 44 0.40 22.44 10.23
C LEU A 44 0.26 21.01 10.74
N ALA A 45 1.12 20.10 10.31
CA ALA A 45 1.11 18.70 10.78
C ALA A 45 1.32 18.61 12.30
N ILE A 46 2.22 19.40 12.88
CA ILE A 46 2.42 19.47 14.34
C ILE A 46 1.14 19.96 15.03
N ALA A 47 0.50 21.01 14.53
CA ALA A 47 -0.71 21.56 15.13
C ALA A 47 -1.87 20.55 15.09
N THR A 48 -2.08 19.89 13.94
CA THR A 48 -3.13 18.85 13.80
C THR A 48 -2.86 17.64 14.68
N THR A 49 -1.61 17.17 14.75
CA THR A 49 -1.23 16.04 15.61
C THR A 49 -1.41 16.38 17.10
N ALA A 50 -1.04 17.58 17.52
CA ALA A 50 -1.28 18.02 18.89
C ALA A 50 -2.77 18.10 19.22
N THR A 51 -3.60 18.55 18.28
CA THR A 51 -5.06 18.58 18.45
C THR A 51 -5.62 17.16 18.58
N ILE A 52 -5.19 16.22 17.73
CA ILE A 52 -5.60 14.82 17.81
C ILE A 52 -5.18 14.20 19.15
N LEU A 53 -3.94 14.45 19.59
CA LEU A 53 -3.46 13.97 20.89
C LEU A 53 -4.35 14.47 22.02
N ALA A 54 -4.67 15.77 22.04
CA ALA A 54 -5.56 16.34 23.04
C ALA A 54 -6.95 15.69 23.01
N LEU A 55 -7.54 15.51 21.81
CA LEU A 55 -8.84 14.85 21.67
C LEU A 55 -8.81 13.41 22.20
N VAL A 56 -7.80 12.62 21.85
CA VAL A 56 -7.67 11.24 22.32
C VAL A 56 -7.55 11.19 23.85
N LEU A 57 -6.71 12.04 24.44
CA LEU A 57 -6.53 12.06 25.89
C LEU A 57 -7.80 12.44 26.68
N PHE A 58 -8.69 13.24 26.08
CA PHE A 58 -9.91 13.70 26.76
C PHE A 58 -11.17 12.87 26.43
N THR A 59 -11.15 12.11 25.32
CA THR A 59 -12.39 11.47 24.82
C THR A 59 -12.31 9.94 24.71
N TRP A 60 -11.11 9.35 24.74
CA TRP A 60 -10.95 7.91 24.57
C TRP A 60 -10.66 7.24 25.90
N ASP A 61 -11.39 6.16 26.16
CA ASP A 61 -11.14 5.28 27.30
C ASP A 61 -10.05 4.26 26.95
N GLU A 62 -9.32 3.80 27.96
CA GLU A 62 -8.32 2.75 27.82
C GLU A 62 -8.97 1.42 27.39
N ASN A 63 -8.45 0.82 26.35
CA ASN A 63 -8.89 -0.49 25.83
C ASN A 63 -7.78 -1.53 25.96
N TYR A 64 -7.80 -2.28 27.05
CA TYR A 64 -6.79 -3.32 27.33
C TYR A 64 -7.00 -4.63 26.55
N GLY A 65 -8.00 -4.74 25.67
CA GLY A 65 -8.34 -5.98 24.97
C GLY A 65 -8.92 -7.08 25.88
N GLY A 66 -9.21 -8.24 25.29
CA GLY A 66 -9.68 -9.41 26.06
C GLY A 66 -8.54 -10.10 26.81
N GLN A 67 -8.79 -10.58 28.03
CA GLN A 67 -7.82 -11.27 28.91
C GLN A 67 -7.32 -12.65 28.39
N SER A 68 -7.53 -13.00 27.14
CA SER A 68 -7.17 -14.31 26.58
C SER A 68 -5.68 -14.45 26.19
N ALA A 69 -4.84 -13.46 26.45
CA ALA A 69 -3.42 -13.51 26.07
C ALA A 69 -2.52 -14.06 27.18
N THR A 70 -2.77 -15.29 27.66
CA THR A 70 -1.84 -16.03 28.50
C THR A 70 -0.68 -16.70 27.74
N SER A 71 -0.66 -16.59 26.41
CA SER A 71 0.46 -17.08 25.61
C SER A 71 1.63 -16.09 25.65
N SER A 72 2.83 -16.59 26.01
CA SER A 72 4.06 -15.80 25.97
C SER A 72 4.27 -15.18 24.59
N LEU A 73 4.70 -13.92 24.51
CA LEU A 73 5.07 -13.25 23.25
C LEU A 73 6.03 -14.10 22.40
N CYS A 74 6.98 -14.79 23.05
CA CYS A 74 7.91 -15.69 22.40
C CYS A 74 7.23 -16.91 21.76
N SER A 75 6.19 -17.48 22.40
CA SER A 75 5.47 -18.62 21.83
C SER A 75 4.63 -18.22 20.62
N ASN A 76 4.00 -17.05 20.67
CA ASN A 76 3.24 -16.51 19.52
C ASN A 76 4.17 -16.21 18.33
N PHE A 77 5.35 -15.63 18.60
CA PHE A 77 6.33 -15.38 17.55
C PHE A 77 6.85 -16.69 16.93
N ALA A 78 7.18 -17.70 17.76
CA ALA A 78 7.64 -19.00 17.26
C ALA A 78 6.55 -19.71 16.44
N ALA A 79 5.29 -19.65 16.86
CA ALA A 79 4.18 -20.20 16.11
C ALA A 79 3.96 -19.48 14.76
N ALA A 80 4.01 -18.14 14.75
CA ALA A 80 3.92 -17.35 13.54
C ALA A 80 5.08 -17.62 12.57
N TRP A 81 6.30 -17.71 13.09
CA TRP A 81 7.49 -18.04 12.30
C TRP A 81 7.38 -19.43 11.66
N THR A 82 6.97 -20.43 12.44
CA THR A 82 6.73 -21.80 11.94
C THR A 82 5.65 -21.82 10.88
N CYS A 83 4.57 -21.05 11.05
CA CYS A 83 3.49 -20.91 10.08
C CYS A 83 3.99 -20.31 8.76
N VAL A 84 4.81 -19.26 8.81
CA VAL A 84 5.37 -18.60 7.61
C VAL A 84 6.30 -19.53 6.86
N ILE A 85 7.24 -20.19 7.54
CA ILE A 85 8.21 -21.10 6.88
C ILE A 85 7.53 -22.39 6.39
N GLY A 86 6.52 -22.87 7.13
CA GLY A 86 5.80 -24.11 6.81
C GLY A 86 4.85 -23.99 5.62
N SER A 87 4.49 -22.76 5.21
CA SER A 87 3.55 -22.51 4.12
C SER A 87 4.16 -21.66 3.02
N PRO A 88 4.50 -22.24 1.86
CA PRO A 88 4.98 -21.48 0.70
C PRO A 88 4.01 -20.38 0.26
N THR A 89 2.69 -20.61 0.41
CA THR A 89 1.63 -19.64 0.09
C THR A 89 1.74 -18.41 0.99
N ILE A 90 1.87 -18.58 2.31
CA ILE A 90 2.03 -17.48 3.26
C ILE A 90 3.36 -16.74 3.04
N MET A 91 4.42 -17.47 2.78
CA MET A 91 5.73 -16.88 2.47
C MET A 91 5.69 -16.04 1.19
N CYS A 92 5.08 -16.55 0.11
CA CYS A 92 4.90 -15.79 -1.13
C CYS A 92 4.03 -14.54 -0.92
N LEU A 93 2.95 -14.63 -0.12
CA LEU A 93 2.13 -13.48 0.24
C LEU A 93 2.97 -12.40 0.93
N GLY A 94 3.79 -12.80 1.91
CA GLY A 94 4.66 -11.88 2.64
C GLY A 94 5.74 -11.24 1.75
N LEU A 95 6.36 -12.03 0.87
CA LEU A 95 7.34 -11.52 -0.09
C LEU A 95 6.70 -10.56 -1.10
N THR A 96 5.54 -10.91 -1.66
CA THR A 96 4.79 -10.03 -2.57
C THR A 96 4.49 -8.70 -1.91
N GLN A 97 3.99 -8.73 -0.67
CA GLN A 97 3.71 -7.52 0.09
C GLN A 97 4.97 -6.71 0.36
N ALA A 98 6.05 -7.34 0.83
CA ALA A 98 7.29 -6.64 1.14
C ALA A 98 7.93 -5.99 -0.10
N LEU A 99 7.93 -6.68 -1.23
CA LEU A 99 8.47 -6.17 -2.50
C LEU A 99 7.65 -4.99 -3.03
N PHE A 100 6.31 -5.11 -3.00
CA PHE A 100 5.42 -4.06 -3.44
C PHE A 100 5.50 -2.81 -2.54
N GLU A 101 5.36 -2.98 -1.22
CA GLU A 101 5.45 -1.87 -0.29
C GLU A 101 6.86 -1.27 -0.26
N GLY A 102 7.91 -2.07 -0.42
CA GLY A 102 9.29 -1.59 -0.55
C GLY A 102 9.48 -0.69 -1.77
N ALA A 103 8.94 -1.08 -2.93
CA ALA A 103 8.93 -0.26 -4.13
C ALA A 103 8.10 1.04 -3.93
N MET A 104 6.94 0.93 -3.29
CA MET A 104 6.08 2.06 -2.98
C MET A 104 6.79 3.07 -2.04
N TYR A 105 7.40 2.63 -0.95
CA TYR A 105 8.12 3.55 -0.07
C TYR A 105 9.33 4.18 -0.76
N THR A 106 10.07 3.43 -1.58
CA THR A 106 11.15 3.98 -2.39
C THR A 106 10.64 5.05 -3.34
N PHE A 107 9.50 4.82 -3.99
CA PHE A 107 8.81 5.83 -4.80
C PHE A 107 8.43 7.07 -3.98
N VAL A 108 7.83 6.90 -2.80
CA VAL A 108 7.41 8.02 -1.93
C VAL A 108 8.58 8.94 -1.55
N PHE A 109 9.77 8.40 -1.36
CA PHE A 109 10.95 9.23 -1.09
C PHE A 109 11.49 9.93 -2.34
N ASN A 110 11.31 9.34 -3.52
CA ASN A 110 11.99 9.76 -4.75
C ASN A 110 11.11 10.51 -5.76
N TYR A 111 9.77 10.47 -5.63
CA TYR A 111 8.90 11.12 -6.63
C TYR A 111 9.04 12.65 -6.63
N VAL A 112 9.23 13.28 -5.47
CA VAL A 112 9.38 14.74 -5.39
C VAL A 112 10.68 15.22 -6.05
N PRO A 113 11.87 14.67 -5.73
CA PRO A 113 13.10 14.99 -6.47
C PRO A 113 12.97 14.76 -7.98
N ALA A 114 12.36 13.64 -8.39
CA ALA A 114 12.14 13.33 -9.79
C ALA A 114 11.22 14.34 -10.51
N LEU A 115 10.18 14.85 -9.81
CA LEU A 115 9.32 15.90 -10.36
C LEU A 115 10.06 17.23 -10.49
N TYR A 116 10.91 17.58 -9.54
CA TYR A 116 11.73 18.79 -9.62
C TYR A 116 12.72 18.74 -10.79
N SER A 117 13.31 17.59 -11.11
CA SER A 117 14.24 17.45 -12.24
C SER A 117 13.58 17.71 -13.61
N VAL A 118 12.26 17.50 -13.72
CA VAL A 118 11.48 17.80 -14.92
C VAL A 118 10.72 19.13 -14.86
N GLY A 119 11.05 20.00 -13.88
CA GLY A 119 10.51 21.35 -13.75
C GLY A 119 9.17 21.49 -13.03
N ILE A 120 8.66 20.42 -12.38
CA ILE A 120 7.39 20.47 -11.62
C ILE A 120 7.69 20.92 -10.19
N THR A 121 7.19 22.10 -9.81
CA THR A 121 7.37 22.68 -8.46
C THR A 121 6.13 22.59 -7.57
N SER A 122 4.94 22.40 -8.16
CA SER A 122 3.65 22.30 -7.45
C SER A 122 3.40 20.90 -6.89
N THR A 123 4.30 20.40 -6.06
CA THR A 123 4.31 19.02 -5.55
C THR A 123 3.07 18.66 -4.74
N GLY A 124 2.46 19.63 -4.03
CA GLY A 124 1.22 19.40 -3.28
C GLY A 124 0.02 19.13 -4.19
N LEU A 125 -0.08 19.81 -5.35
CA LEU A 125 -1.12 19.53 -6.34
C LEU A 125 -0.91 18.17 -7.00
N VAL A 126 0.34 17.83 -7.34
CA VAL A 126 0.65 16.49 -7.86
C VAL A 126 0.28 15.43 -6.83
N PHE A 127 0.62 15.61 -5.56
CA PHE A 127 0.21 14.70 -4.49
C PHE A 127 -1.33 14.52 -4.45
N SER A 128 -2.10 15.60 -4.56
CA SER A 128 -3.57 15.50 -4.62
C SER A 128 -4.05 14.66 -5.83
N CYS A 129 -3.44 14.85 -7.00
CA CYS A 129 -3.74 14.02 -8.17
C CYS A 129 -3.39 12.55 -7.94
N LEU A 130 -2.25 12.26 -7.32
CA LEU A 130 -1.84 10.90 -6.97
C LEU A 130 -2.82 10.25 -5.99
N MET A 131 -3.34 10.98 -5.00
CA MET A 131 -4.35 10.47 -4.06
C MET A 131 -5.70 10.19 -4.73
N VAL A 132 -6.07 10.94 -5.75
CA VAL A 132 -7.22 10.61 -6.62
C VAL A 132 -6.95 9.29 -7.34
N CYS A 133 -5.75 9.08 -7.87
CA CYS A 133 -5.37 7.82 -8.51
C CYS A 133 -5.45 6.63 -7.54
N VAL A 134 -4.97 6.76 -6.30
CA VAL A 134 -5.15 5.74 -5.25
C VAL A 134 -6.63 5.42 -5.03
N THR A 135 -7.47 6.44 -4.93
CA THR A 135 -8.92 6.25 -4.77
C THR A 135 -9.53 5.49 -5.95
N ILE A 136 -9.16 5.85 -7.19
CA ILE A 136 -9.58 5.13 -8.39
C ILE A 136 -9.14 3.66 -8.32
N GLY A 137 -7.94 3.36 -7.87
CA GLY A 137 -7.45 1.99 -7.69
C GLY A 137 -8.31 1.16 -6.74
N GLY A 138 -8.70 1.72 -5.61
CA GLY A 138 -9.65 1.09 -4.68
C GLY A 138 -11.02 0.83 -5.30
N LEU A 139 -11.55 1.79 -6.07
CA LEU A 139 -12.82 1.63 -6.79
C LEU A 139 -12.74 0.57 -7.90
N LEU A 140 -11.61 0.45 -8.59
CA LEU A 140 -11.38 -0.62 -9.56
C LEU A 140 -11.40 -1.99 -8.87
N PHE A 141 -10.80 -2.11 -7.69
CA PHE A 141 -10.89 -3.35 -6.92
C PHE A 141 -12.33 -3.72 -6.61
N GLU A 142 -13.13 -2.79 -6.09
CA GLU A 142 -14.56 -3.01 -5.81
C GLU A 142 -15.34 -3.40 -7.07
N MET A 143 -15.04 -2.77 -8.19
CA MET A 143 -15.72 -3.04 -9.46
C MET A 143 -15.41 -4.44 -10.02
N PHE A 144 -14.20 -4.97 -9.79
CA PHE A 144 -13.77 -6.26 -10.36
C PHE A 144 -13.82 -7.42 -9.37
N VAL A 145 -13.68 -7.16 -8.06
CA VAL A 145 -13.55 -8.19 -7.02
C VAL A 145 -14.66 -8.08 -5.97
N GLY A 146 -15.26 -6.90 -5.78
CA GLY A 146 -16.30 -6.65 -4.79
C GLY A 146 -17.56 -7.49 -5.01
N GLU A 147 -18.39 -7.62 -3.98
CA GLU A 147 -19.64 -8.40 -4.03
C GLU A 147 -20.63 -7.87 -5.07
N THR A 148 -20.56 -6.59 -5.43
CA THR A 148 -21.38 -5.93 -6.43
C THR A 148 -20.81 -6.03 -7.86
N ALA A 149 -19.68 -6.69 -8.03
CA ALA A 149 -19.03 -6.83 -9.33
C ALA A 149 -19.95 -7.53 -10.35
N PRO A 150 -20.12 -6.96 -11.57
CA PRO A 150 -20.88 -7.63 -12.62
C PRO A 150 -20.26 -9.01 -12.94
N ARG A 151 -21.06 -10.07 -13.02
CA ARG A 151 -20.57 -11.44 -13.27
C ARG A 151 -19.62 -11.56 -14.48
N ALA A 152 -19.81 -10.74 -15.50
CA ALA A 152 -18.98 -10.72 -16.70
C ALA A 152 -17.56 -10.15 -16.45
N LEU A 153 -17.38 -9.33 -15.41
CA LEU A 153 -16.12 -8.66 -15.07
C LEU A 153 -15.51 -9.19 -13.77
N SER A 154 -16.27 -10.00 -13.00
CA SER A 154 -15.84 -10.51 -11.70
C SER A 154 -14.61 -11.41 -11.82
N THR A 155 -13.60 -11.08 -11.00
CA THR A 155 -12.37 -11.88 -10.86
C THR A 155 -12.05 -12.09 -9.38
N ASP A 156 -11.16 -13.00 -9.07
CA ASP A 156 -10.69 -13.18 -7.69
C ASP A 156 -9.57 -12.20 -7.32
N ALA A 157 -9.45 -11.90 -6.03
CA ALA A 157 -8.47 -10.95 -5.50
C ALA A 157 -7.03 -11.29 -5.89
N SER A 158 -6.69 -12.59 -5.99
CA SER A 158 -5.35 -13.04 -6.34
C SER A 158 -4.99 -12.74 -7.80
N THR A 159 -5.91 -12.99 -8.74
CA THR A 159 -5.74 -12.69 -10.17
C THR A 159 -5.73 -11.17 -10.41
N PHE A 160 -6.61 -10.43 -9.73
CA PHE A 160 -6.64 -8.97 -9.81
C PHE A 160 -5.32 -8.36 -9.29
N ALA A 161 -4.79 -8.86 -8.17
CA ALA A 161 -3.50 -8.44 -7.65
C ALA A 161 -2.36 -8.69 -8.65
N LEU A 162 -2.37 -9.84 -9.35
CA LEU A 162 -1.37 -10.15 -10.39
C LEU A 162 -1.40 -9.11 -11.52
N ALA A 163 -2.59 -8.76 -12.01
CA ALA A 163 -2.75 -7.72 -13.04
C ALA A 163 -2.25 -6.36 -12.52
N THR A 164 -2.59 -6.02 -11.28
CA THR A 164 -2.17 -4.78 -10.61
C THR A 164 -0.65 -4.68 -10.50
N PHE A 165 0.04 -5.73 -10.04
CA PHE A 165 1.52 -5.70 -9.95
C PHE A 165 2.19 -5.66 -11.31
N THR A 166 1.61 -6.32 -12.31
CA THR A 166 2.09 -6.24 -13.70
C THR A 166 1.98 -4.82 -14.23
N ALA A 167 0.83 -4.16 -14.04
CA ALA A 167 0.63 -2.76 -14.43
C ALA A 167 1.58 -1.81 -13.68
N GLY A 168 1.79 -2.02 -12.38
CA GLY A 168 2.76 -1.26 -11.58
C GLY A 168 4.21 -1.43 -12.08
N THR A 169 4.58 -2.65 -12.48
CA THR A 169 5.90 -2.92 -13.10
C THR A 169 6.07 -2.11 -14.37
N LEU A 170 5.07 -2.11 -15.26
CA LEU A 170 5.09 -1.31 -16.50
C LEU A 170 5.15 0.19 -16.21
N ALA A 171 4.44 0.66 -15.19
CA ALA A 171 4.45 2.06 -14.77
C ALA A 171 5.87 2.51 -14.35
N PHE A 172 6.58 1.71 -13.56
CA PHE A 172 7.96 2.02 -13.20
C PHE A 172 8.95 1.85 -14.35
N LEU A 173 8.73 0.92 -15.27
CA LEU A 173 9.54 0.85 -16.50
C LEU A 173 9.36 2.12 -17.34
N ILE A 174 8.15 2.65 -17.47
CA ILE A 174 7.90 3.93 -18.15
C ILE A 174 8.65 5.05 -17.42
N ALA A 175 8.52 5.16 -16.10
CA ALA A 175 9.19 6.19 -15.31
C ALA A 175 10.73 6.09 -15.39
N SER A 176 11.29 4.88 -15.46
CA SER A 176 12.73 4.63 -15.60
C SER A 176 13.24 5.02 -17.01
N LEU A 177 12.59 4.52 -18.06
CA LEU A 177 13.05 4.71 -19.45
C LEU A 177 12.86 6.15 -19.95
N TRP A 178 11.90 6.89 -19.42
CA TRP A 178 11.58 8.27 -19.78
C TRP A 178 11.61 9.22 -18.57
N SER A 179 12.58 9.03 -17.68
CA SER A 179 12.70 9.79 -16.41
C SER A 179 12.88 11.31 -16.62
N THR A 180 13.33 11.74 -17.78
CA THR A 180 13.49 13.16 -18.15
C THR A 180 12.28 13.75 -18.88
N ASN A 181 11.30 12.92 -19.26
CA ASN A 181 10.11 13.38 -19.97
C ASN A 181 8.97 13.67 -18.99
N PHE A 182 8.55 14.95 -18.94
CA PHE A 182 7.50 15.45 -18.07
C PHE A 182 6.20 14.60 -18.10
N TYR A 183 5.71 14.28 -19.28
CA TYR A 183 4.44 13.56 -19.43
C TYR A 183 4.57 12.09 -19.04
N MET A 184 5.65 11.46 -19.45
CA MET A 184 5.85 10.02 -19.22
C MET A 184 6.07 9.71 -17.75
N ILE A 185 6.85 10.54 -17.04
CA ILE A 185 7.07 10.33 -15.60
C ILE A 185 5.78 10.54 -14.82
N LEU A 186 4.98 11.56 -15.15
CA LEU A 186 3.71 11.84 -14.48
C LEU A 186 2.68 10.73 -14.74
N ILE A 187 2.56 10.26 -15.98
CA ILE A 187 1.69 9.12 -16.34
C ILE A 187 2.13 7.86 -15.58
N GLY A 188 3.44 7.55 -15.56
CA GLY A 188 3.97 6.43 -14.80
C GLY A 188 3.59 6.50 -13.32
N PHE A 189 3.72 7.66 -12.71
CA PHE A 189 3.36 7.88 -11.31
C PHE A 189 1.85 7.74 -11.05
N CYS A 190 1.00 8.31 -11.92
CA CYS A 190 -0.45 8.18 -11.80
C CYS A 190 -0.91 6.72 -11.94
N VAL A 191 -0.36 5.97 -12.91
CA VAL A 191 -0.67 4.55 -13.09
C VAL A 191 -0.18 3.74 -11.88
N PHE A 192 1.03 4.01 -11.39
CA PHE A 192 1.55 3.31 -10.21
C PHE A 192 0.69 3.57 -8.97
N GLU A 193 0.27 4.81 -8.70
CA GLU A 193 -0.59 5.13 -7.55
C GLU A 193 -1.99 4.54 -7.68
N THR A 194 -2.51 4.40 -8.90
CA THR A 194 -3.73 3.60 -9.11
C THR A 194 -3.50 2.14 -8.71
N CYS A 195 -2.34 1.58 -9.08
CA CYS A 195 -1.97 0.23 -8.63
C CYS A 195 -1.80 0.14 -7.11
N VAL A 196 -1.33 1.20 -6.43
CA VAL A 196 -1.22 1.23 -4.96
C VAL A 196 -2.58 1.05 -4.30
N GLY A 197 -3.60 1.82 -4.72
CA GLY A 197 -4.96 1.69 -4.18
C GLY A 197 -5.57 0.30 -4.41
N ALA A 198 -5.41 -0.23 -5.61
CA ALA A 198 -5.85 -1.57 -5.99
C ALA A 198 -5.13 -2.68 -5.20
N ALA A 199 -3.81 -2.54 -5.01
CA ALA A 199 -2.98 -3.50 -4.30
C ALA A 199 -3.31 -3.57 -2.81
N PHE A 200 -3.52 -2.43 -2.14
CA PHE A 200 -3.89 -2.42 -0.73
C PHE A 200 -5.19 -3.17 -0.46
N ALA A 201 -6.22 -2.96 -1.29
CA ALA A 201 -7.48 -3.68 -1.18
C ALA A 201 -7.31 -5.19 -1.45
N SER A 202 -6.56 -5.54 -2.50
CA SER A 202 -6.25 -6.93 -2.84
C SER A 202 -5.49 -7.65 -1.74
N MET A 203 -4.44 -7.02 -1.21
CA MET A 203 -3.62 -7.59 -0.14
C MET A 203 -4.39 -7.73 1.16
N ALA A 204 -5.27 -6.77 1.51
CA ALA A 204 -6.14 -6.88 2.68
C ALA A 204 -7.05 -8.11 2.58
N THR A 205 -7.65 -8.34 1.41
CA THR A 205 -8.50 -9.49 1.14
C THR A 205 -7.71 -10.80 1.22
N LEU A 206 -6.54 -10.88 0.57
CA LEU A 206 -5.71 -12.08 0.57
C LEU A 206 -5.19 -12.42 1.97
N ARG A 207 -4.83 -11.41 2.78
CA ARG A 207 -4.45 -11.64 4.18
C ARG A 207 -5.60 -12.21 5.00
N GLY A 208 -6.80 -11.66 4.83
CA GLY A 208 -8.00 -12.18 5.51
C GLY A 208 -8.34 -13.63 5.13
N GLN A 209 -8.04 -14.04 3.89
CA GLN A 209 -8.30 -15.39 3.39
C GLN A 209 -7.22 -16.42 3.75
N LEU A 210 -5.95 -16.01 3.78
CA LEU A 210 -4.81 -16.92 3.85
C LEU A 210 -4.12 -16.97 5.21
N LEU A 211 -4.26 -15.92 6.04
CA LEU A 211 -3.59 -15.87 7.34
C LEU A 211 -4.51 -16.32 8.48
N PRO A 212 -3.99 -17.14 9.42
CA PRO A 212 -4.73 -17.46 10.65
C PRO A 212 -5.00 -16.20 11.47
N GLN A 213 -6.27 -15.95 11.83
CA GLN A 213 -6.69 -14.72 12.53
C GLN A 213 -5.91 -14.47 13.82
N GLU A 214 -5.65 -15.53 14.60
CA GLU A 214 -4.94 -15.45 15.88
C GLU A 214 -3.47 -15.00 15.74
N LEU A 215 -2.82 -15.33 14.61
CA LEU A 215 -1.40 -15.06 14.35
C LEU A 215 -1.19 -13.90 13.37
N GLN A 216 -2.24 -13.36 12.76
CA GLN A 216 -2.17 -12.39 11.67
C GLN A 216 -1.31 -11.18 12.04
N GLY A 217 -1.50 -10.59 13.23
CA GLY A 217 -0.71 -9.44 13.68
C GLY A 217 0.78 -9.75 13.81
N THR A 218 1.12 -10.93 14.33
CA THR A 218 2.52 -11.36 14.48
C THR A 218 3.16 -11.69 13.13
N ILE A 219 2.44 -12.36 12.23
CA ILE A 219 2.91 -12.65 10.86
C ILE A 219 3.16 -11.35 10.09
N MET A 220 2.27 -10.35 10.22
CA MET A 220 2.47 -9.04 9.60
C MET A 220 3.73 -8.33 10.09
N ASN A 221 4.10 -8.49 11.37
CA ASN A 221 5.35 -7.96 11.90
C ASN A 221 6.58 -8.70 11.31
N ILE A 222 6.47 -10.00 11.05
CA ILE A 222 7.52 -10.75 10.35
C ILE A 222 7.70 -10.22 8.91
N PHE A 223 6.60 -9.97 8.19
CA PHE A 223 6.64 -9.42 6.82
C PHE A 223 7.25 -8.00 6.76
N ARG A 224 7.17 -7.24 7.84
CA ARG A 224 7.81 -5.91 7.92
C ARG A 224 9.34 -5.97 7.95
N VAL A 225 9.95 -7.09 8.32
CA VAL A 225 11.42 -7.21 8.35
C VAL A 225 12.01 -7.07 6.93
N PRO A 226 11.67 -7.93 5.95
CA PRO A 226 12.15 -7.75 4.58
C PRO A 226 11.70 -6.42 3.95
N LEU A 227 10.49 -5.95 4.24
CA LEU A 227 10.02 -4.63 3.81
C LEU A 227 10.98 -3.51 4.25
N ASN A 228 11.29 -3.44 5.56
CA ASN A 228 12.16 -2.38 6.09
C ASN A 228 13.59 -2.48 5.52
N MET A 229 14.08 -3.67 5.24
CA MET A 229 15.37 -3.85 4.54
C MET A 229 15.32 -3.22 3.13
N LEU A 230 14.26 -3.46 2.37
CA LEU A 230 14.08 -2.86 1.04
C LEU A 230 13.96 -1.34 1.12
N VAL A 231 13.24 -0.80 2.11
CA VAL A 231 13.14 0.65 2.34
C VAL A 231 14.50 1.27 2.62
N VAL A 232 15.32 0.64 3.47
CA VAL A 232 16.70 1.11 3.75
C VAL A 232 17.55 1.07 2.49
N ILE A 233 17.44 0.04 1.67
CA ILE A 233 18.13 -0.03 0.37
C ILE A 233 17.63 1.10 -0.53
N GLY A 234 16.33 1.27 -0.69
CA GLY A 234 15.73 2.30 -1.54
C GLY A 234 16.15 3.72 -1.18
N THR A 235 16.19 4.04 0.13
CA THR A 235 16.65 5.36 0.60
C THR A 235 18.14 5.58 0.39
N LYS A 236 18.96 4.52 0.34
CA LYS A 236 20.39 4.62 0.00
C LYS A 236 20.62 4.81 -1.49
N LEU A 237 19.76 4.25 -2.34
CA LEU A 237 19.88 4.42 -3.79
C LEU A 237 19.76 5.91 -4.19
N ASP A 238 18.89 6.68 -3.55
CA ASP A 238 18.73 8.12 -3.79
C ASP A 238 20.03 8.93 -3.60
N SER A 239 20.92 8.46 -2.72
CA SER A 239 22.19 9.13 -2.46
C SER A 239 23.26 8.89 -3.54
N TRP A 240 23.11 7.88 -4.41
CA TRP A 240 24.15 7.42 -5.32
C TRP A 240 23.73 7.34 -6.78
N TYR A 241 22.43 7.28 -7.07
CA TYR A 241 21.90 7.01 -8.39
C TYR A 241 20.82 8.00 -8.80
N GLU A 242 20.66 8.16 -10.12
CA GLU A 242 19.62 9.00 -10.70
C GLU A 242 18.25 8.29 -10.70
N ALA A 243 17.20 9.06 -10.99
CA ALA A 243 15.81 8.60 -10.93
C ALA A 243 15.53 7.38 -11.83
N ASP A 244 16.17 7.28 -13.01
CA ASP A 244 16.03 6.17 -13.93
C ASP A 244 16.45 4.83 -13.32
N PHE A 245 17.59 4.80 -12.63
CA PHE A 245 18.07 3.61 -11.93
C PHE A 245 17.18 3.24 -10.74
N ILE A 246 16.71 4.24 -9.99
CA ILE A 246 15.85 4.02 -8.81
C ILE A 246 14.51 3.39 -9.24
N PHE A 247 13.83 3.97 -10.23
CA PHE A 247 12.58 3.43 -10.74
C PHE A 247 12.75 2.10 -11.47
N GLY A 248 13.90 1.90 -12.14
CA GLY A 248 14.29 0.60 -12.70
C GLY A 248 14.42 -0.49 -11.61
N THR A 249 15.02 -0.15 -10.46
CA THR A 249 15.11 -1.05 -9.30
C THR A 249 13.72 -1.36 -8.73
N CYS A 250 12.83 -0.36 -8.61
CA CYS A 250 11.45 -0.58 -8.20
C CYS A 250 10.70 -1.51 -9.18
N ALA A 251 10.92 -1.35 -10.50
CA ALA A 251 10.36 -2.25 -11.50
C ALA A 251 10.83 -3.71 -11.33
N ILE A 252 12.11 -3.92 -11.00
CA ILE A 252 12.65 -5.26 -10.71
C ILE A 252 11.99 -5.86 -9.46
N TRP A 253 11.82 -5.09 -8.39
CA TRP A 253 11.14 -5.58 -7.19
C TRP A 253 9.68 -5.95 -7.47
N LEU A 254 8.96 -5.15 -8.26
CA LEU A 254 7.60 -5.49 -8.68
C LEU A 254 7.55 -6.71 -9.60
N LEU A 255 8.54 -6.90 -10.47
CA LEU A 255 8.64 -8.10 -11.30
C LEU A 255 8.80 -9.36 -10.44
N LEU A 256 9.60 -9.29 -9.38
CA LEU A 256 9.71 -10.38 -8.40
C LEU A 256 8.39 -10.59 -7.65
N ALA A 257 7.67 -9.51 -7.30
CA ALA A 257 6.33 -9.62 -6.72
C ALA A 257 5.34 -10.29 -7.68
N VAL A 258 5.38 -10.00 -8.98
CA VAL A 258 4.59 -10.67 -10.03
C VAL A 258 4.90 -12.17 -10.06
N ALA A 259 6.17 -12.57 -9.95
CA ALA A 259 6.56 -13.98 -9.92
C ALA A 259 5.97 -14.70 -8.67
N CYS A 260 6.09 -14.10 -7.48
CA CYS A 260 5.48 -14.63 -6.26
C CYS A 260 3.95 -14.67 -6.36
N GLN A 261 3.32 -13.64 -6.90
CA GLN A 261 1.87 -13.57 -7.07
C GLN A 261 1.36 -14.61 -8.09
N THR A 262 2.12 -14.89 -9.14
CA THR A 262 1.80 -15.95 -10.10
C THR A 262 1.76 -17.32 -9.43
N PHE A 263 2.69 -17.57 -8.50
CA PHE A 263 2.67 -18.78 -7.68
C PHE A 263 1.40 -18.82 -6.81
N LEU A 264 1.04 -17.72 -6.14
CA LEU A 264 -0.17 -17.61 -5.31
C LEU A 264 -1.43 -17.92 -6.11
N VAL A 265 -1.59 -17.33 -7.30
CA VAL A 265 -2.76 -17.58 -8.17
C VAL A 265 -2.92 -19.06 -8.45
N LYS A 266 -1.83 -19.76 -8.81
CA LYS A 266 -1.86 -21.19 -9.11
C LYS A 266 -2.28 -22.04 -7.91
N HIS A 267 -1.81 -21.73 -6.70
CA HIS A 267 -2.09 -22.50 -5.49
C HIS A 267 -3.49 -22.21 -4.93
N VAL A 268 -3.90 -20.96 -4.89
CA VAL A 268 -5.26 -20.57 -4.46
C VAL A 268 -6.34 -21.21 -5.33
N HIS A 269 -6.10 -21.34 -6.64
CA HIS A 269 -7.04 -22.02 -7.54
C HIS A 269 -7.04 -23.55 -7.37
N GLN A 270 -5.94 -24.16 -6.93
CA GLN A 270 -5.86 -25.60 -6.67
C GLN A 270 -6.53 -26.00 -5.34
N GLU A 271 -6.52 -25.12 -4.33
CA GLU A 271 -7.12 -25.37 -3.02
C GLU A 271 -8.63 -25.12 -2.96
N LYS A 272 -9.21 -24.43 -3.96
CA LYS A 272 -10.68 -24.35 -4.07
C LYS A 272 -11.22 -25.73 -4.44
N PRO A 273 -11.94 -26.46 -3.54
CA PRO A 273 -12.48 -27.75 -3.84
C PRO A 273 -13.43 -27.63 -5.04
N LYS A 274 -13.37 -28.62 -5.95
CA LYS A 274 -14.35 -28.82 -7.03
C LYS A 274 -15.69 -29.22 -6.41
N HIS A 275 -16.34 -28.29 -5.71
CA HIS A 275 -17.72 -28.43 -5.28
C HIS A 275 -18.58 -27.52 -6.15
N GLN A 276 -18.99 -28.06 -7.25
CA GLN A 276 -20.27 -27.82 -7.91
C GLN A 276 -21.10 -29.08 -7.84
#